data_c2865367498f70c048c3d3a48b20c0ab
#
_entry.id   c2865367498f70c048c3d3a48b20c0ab
#
_cell.length_a   1.000
_cell.length_b   1.000
_cell.length_c   1.000
_cell.angle_alpha   90.00
_cell.angle_beta   90.00
_cell.angle_gamma   90.00
#
_symmetry.space_group_name_H-M   'P 1'
#
loop_
_entity.id
_entity.type
_entity.pdbx_description
1 polymer ?
#
loop_
_entity_poly.entity_id
_entity_poly.type
_entity_poly.pdbx_seq_one_letter_code
_entity_poly.pdbx_strand_id
1 'polypeptide(L)' 'MTLHEQILESFNSYLSESESFEDKGVKVAGTRARKALGELTKLAKARRAEIQDKKNSG' A
#
# COMPACT_ATOMS: atom_id res chain seq x y z
N MET A 1 -4.74 10.34 10.08
CA MET A 1 -3.69 9.47 9.53
C MET A 1 -3.04 10.12 8.31
N THR A 2 -1.73 10.23 8.30
CA THR A 2 -1.01 10.85 7.17
C THR A 2 -0.95 9.89 5.99
N LEU A 3 -0.63 10.41 4.80
CA LEU A 3 -0.44 9.57 3.62
C LEU A 3 0.70 8.58 3.85
N HIS A 4 1.75 9.03 4.53
CA HIS A 4 2.87 8.15 4.87
C HIS A 4 2.41 6.96 5.71
N GLU A 5 1.63 7.22 6.75
CA GLU A 5 1.11 6.17 7.62
C GLU A 5 0.17 5.22 6.89
N GLN A 6 -0.66 5.75 6.01
CA GLN A 6 -1.58 4.94 5.20
C GLN A 6 -0.81 4.02 4.25
N ILE A 7 0.28 4.52 3.67
CA ILE A 7 1.14 3.71 2.80
C ILE A 7 1.76 2.55 3.58
N LEU A 8 2.29 2.84 4.77
CA LEU A 8 2.87 1.80 5.61
C LEU A 8 1.84 0.75 6.00
N GLU A 9 0.63 1.17 6.34
CA GLU A 9 -0.45 0.27 6.71
C GLU A 9 -0.86 -0.64 5.54
N SER A 10 -0.99 -0.06 4.34
CA SER A 10 -1.32 -0.84 3.14
C SER A 10 -0.22 -1.81 2.79
N PHE A 11 1.03 -1.40 2.95
CA PHE A 11 2.18 -2.26 2.70
C PHE A 11 2.20 -3.44 3.68
N ASN A 12 1.94 -3.19 4.95
CA ASN A 12 1.89 -4.25 5.97
C ASN A 12 0.75 -5.23 5.69
N SER A 13 -0.40 -4.73 5.24
CA SER A 13 -1.52 -5.58 4.84
C SER A 13 -1.13 -6.45 3.67
N TYR A 14 -0.45 -5.88 2.68
CA TYR A 14 0.04 -6.62 1.53
C TYR A 14 0.99 -7.74 1.97
N LEU A 15 1.95 -7.43 2.84
CA LEU A 15 2.92 -8.42 3.32
C LEU A 15 2.22 -9.61 3.98
N SER A 16 1.29 -9.32 4.88
CA SER A 16 0.55 -10.35 5.60
C SER A 16 -0.28 -11.23 4.67
N GLU A 17 -1.01 -10.61 3.75
CA GLU A 17 -1.86 -11.35 2.82
C GLU A 17 -1.03 -12.12 1.79
N SER A 18 0.07 -11.52 1.34
CA SER A 18 0.99 -12.18 0.40
C SER A 18 1.61 -13.43 1.01
N GLU A 19 1.99 -13.35 2.28
CA GLU A 19 2.55 -14.48 3.02
C GLU A 19 1.53 -15.63 3.12
N SER A 20 0.29 -15.30 3.46
CA SER A 20 -0.78 -16.29 3.53
C SER A 20 -1.03 -16.96 2.18
N PHE A 21 -0.99 -16.15 1.12
CA PHE A 21 -1.21 -16.66 -0.23
C PHE A 21 -0.06 -17.59 -0.67
N GLU A 22 1.18 -17.16 -0.50
CA GLU A 22 2.34 -17.90 -0.97
C GLU A 22 2.67 -19.12 -0.10
N ASP A 23 2.62 -18.95 1.22
CA ASP A 23 3.05 -19.99 2.15
C ASP A 23 1.95 -20.98 2.52
N LYS A 24 0.72 -20.49 2.63
CA LYS A 24 -0.42 -21.32 3.06
C LYS A 24 -1.41 -21.65 1.96
N GLY A 25 -1.24 -21.05 0.78
CA GLY A 25 -2.10 -21.31 -0.36
C GLY A 25 -3.53 -20.80 -0.19
N VAL A 26 -3.74 -19.78 0.65
CA VAL A 26 -5.07 -19.21 0.88
C VAL A 26 -5.43 -18.30 -0.30
N LYS A 27 -6.37 -18.74 -1.13
CA LYS A 27 -6.75 -18.00 -2.35
C LYS A 27 -7.36 -16.63 -2.06
N VAL A 28 -8.15 -16.53 -1.01
CA VAL A 28 -8.75 -15.25 -0.58
C VAL A 28 -7.66 -14.24 -0.23
N ALA A 29 -6.56 -14.71 0.34
CA ALA A 29 -5.43 -13.85 0.69
C ALA A 29 -4.80 -13.23 -0.56
N GLY A 30 -4.79 -13.97 -1.68
CA GLY A 30 -4.30 -13.44 -2.95
C GLY A 30 -5.14 -12.26 -3.43
N THR A 31 -6.47 -12.38 -3.32
CA THR A 31 -7.38 -11.30 -3.67
C THR A 31 -7.16 -10.08 -2.77
N ARG A 32 -6.97 -10.31 -1.49
CA ARG A 32 -6.71 -9.23 -0.52
C ARG A 32 -5.37 -8.56 -0.77
N ALA A 33 -4.35 -9.33 -1.15
CA ALA A 33 -3.04 -8.78 -1.49
C ALA A 33 -3.14 -7.87 -2.72
N ARG A 34 -3.90 -8.27 -3.74
CA ARG A 34 -4.12 -7.45 -4.93
C ARG A 34 -4.84 -6.15 -4.58
N LYS A 35 -5.83 -6.23 -3.70
CA LYS A 35 -6.57 -5.05 -3.24
C LYS A 35 -5.63 -4.08 -2.52
N ALA A 36 -4.76 -4.60 -1.65
CA ALA A 36 -3.78 -3.78 -0.93
C ALA A 36 -2.82 -3.10 -1.91
N LEU A 37 -2.41 -3.78 -2.96
CA LEU A 37 -1.56 -3.19 -3.99
C LEU A 37 -2.27 -2.07 -4.76
N GLY A 38 -3.56 -2.23 -5.03
CA GLY A 38 -4.36 -1.19 -5.66
C GLY A 38 -4.46 0.06 -4.79
N GLU A 39 -4.70 -0.14 -3.51
CA GLU A 39 -4.72 0.94 -2.52
C GLU A 39 -3.36 1.65 -2.46
N LEU A 40 -2.30 0.87 -2.40
CA LEU A 40 -0.93 1.38 -2.35
C LEU A 40 -0.61 2.24 -3.57
N THR A 41 -1.07 1.83 -4.75
CA THR A 41 -0.87 2.59 -5.99
C THR A 41 -1.51 3.97 -5.90
N LYS A 42 -2.75 4.04 -5.41
CA LYS A 42 -3.46 5.31 -5.23
C LYS A 42 -2.75 6.20 -4.21
N LEU A 43 -2.38 5.63 -3.09
CA LEU A 43 -1.68 6.36 -2.02
C LEU A 43 -0.31 6.85 -2.50
N ALA A 44 0.38 6.03 -3.30
CA ALA A 44 1.67 6.38 -3.84
C ALA A 44 1.59 7.61 -4.75
N LYS A 45 0.57 7.68 -5.59
CA LYS A 45 0.35 8.85 -6.46
C LYS A 45 0.11 10.11 -5.64
N ALA A 46 -0.75 10.02 -4.64
CA ALA A 46 -1.06 11.15 -3.75
C ALA A 46 0.19 11.60 -2.98
N ARG A 47 0.96 10.64 -2.48
CA ARG A 47 2.19 10.94 -1.74
C ARG A 47 3.23 11.61 -2.62
N ARG A 48 3.37 11.16 -3.86
CA ARG A 48 4.30 11.77 -4.81
C ARG A 48 3.94 13.23 -5.07
N ALA A 49 2.66 13.53 -5.24
CA ALA A 49 2.18 14.90 -5.43
C ALA A 49 2.45 15.74 -4.19
N GLU A 50 2.20 15.20 -3.00
CA GLU A 50 2.45 15.88 -1.73
C GLU A 50 3.93 16.25 -1.57
N ILE A 51 4.81 15.32 -1.87
CA ILE A 51 6.26 15.54 -1.78
C ILE A 51 6.69 16.62 -2.77
N GLN A 52 6.15 16.56 -3.99
CA GLN A 52 6.49 17.55 -5.01
C GLN A 52 6.04 18.95 -4.59
N ASP A 53 4.85 19.07 -4.03
CA ASP A 53 4.33 20.35 -3.53
C ASP A 53 5.22 20.93 -2.41
N LYS A 54 5.58 20.10 -1.46
CA LYS A 54 6.44 20.52 -0.34
C LYS A 54 7.82 20.93 -0.83
N LYS A 55 8.34 20.18 -1.79
CA LYS A 55 9.65 20.45 -2.39
C LYS A 55 9.65 21.79 -3.13
N ASN A 56 8.56 22.08 -3.85
CA ASN A 56 8.43 23.33 -4.61
C ASN A 56 8.14 24.53 -3.71
N SER A 57 7.53 24.30 -2.56
CA SER A 57 7.20 25.37 -1.60
C SER A 57 8.37 25.76 -0.71
N GLY A 58 9.29 24.83 -0.58
CA GLY A 58 10.47 25.06 0.24
C GLY A 58 11.60 25.66 -0.52
#